data_516d0278b389316b7467e3e80b849a52
#
_entry.id   516d0278b389316b7467e3e80b849a52
#
_cell.length_a   1.000
_cell.length_b   1.000
_cell.length_c   1.000
_cell.angle_alpha   90.00
_cell.angle_beta   90.00
_cell.angle_gamma   90.00
#
_symmetry.space_group_name_H-M   'P 1'
#
loop_
_entity.id
_entity.type
_entity.pdbx_description
1 polymer ?
#
loop_
_entity_poly.entity_id
_entity_poly.type
_entity_poly.pdbx_seq_one_letter_code
_entity_poly.pdbx_strand_id
1 'polypeptide(L)'
;MKYKQYIGVLPFLFVFFMPSSIAAPVAKKVIMAKATAEQVSFFEAKVRPLLADNCMRCHGGDAENDPKAGLDLTTLKGLLEGGESGSALVPGNIEQSRIIEAVRYRNEDMAMPPKKPIKPAEVKILEDWVNMGAPWPGFEGEILLSPAESEEPYDWDKFRREHWSFQPVAKQVAPSVRQKNWPRGEIDHFVLARLEEAKLSPNPPASKRILIRRAFLDLIGLPPTPEAVKAFLEDSSEDSFAKIVDRLLESKHYGERWGRHWLDVARYSDGLGGFGDGQDLPNAWRYRDWVVKPLNDDMPYDEFVRRQIAGDVLAESKDALATGFFAVGPTYKGDGGDAEATNAAKAETLSDRVDTFSRAFLGLTAACARCHDHKFDPISIKDYYALAGIFNNSRISTANVGTPEQFKAYTEAQASI
;
A
#
# COMPACT_ATOMS: atom_id res chain seq x y z
N MET A 1 32.42 19.73 35.93
CA MET A 1 31.52 18.95 36.81
C MET A 1 31.72 17.48 36.52
N LYS A 2 32.13 16.69 37.53
CA LYS A 2 32.53 15.28 37.41
C LYS A 2 31.27 14.40 37.42
N TYR A 3 31.05 13.58 36.39
CA TYR A 3 30.08 12.49 36.44
C TYR A 3 30.80 11.18 36.74
N LYS A 4 30.42 10.53 37.86
CA LYS A 4 30.88 9.24 38.29
C LYS A 4 30.28 8.13 37.44
N GLN A 5 31.17 7.25 36.93
CA GLN A 5 30.77 5.97 36.33
C GLN A 5 30.30 4.99 37.43
N TYR A 6 29.12 4.41 37.23
CA TYR A 6 28.73 3.17 37.93
C TYR A 6 28.81 2.02 36.91
N ILE A 7 29.77 1.12 37.16
CA ILE A 7 29.90 -0.18 36.50
C ILE A 7 29.03 -1.16 37.27
N GLY A 8 27.89 -1.55 36.70
CA GLY A 8 27.09 -2.67 37.17
C GLY A 8 27.22 -3.84 36.19
N VAL A 9 27.87 -4.90 36.61
CA VAL A 9 27.97 -6.16 35.86
C VAL A 9 26.67 -6.93 36.04
N LEU A 10 25.87 -7.06 34.96
CA LEU A 10 24.77 -8.02 34.89
C LEU A 10 25.13 -9.14 33.90
N PRO A 11 24.79 -10.41 34.20
CA PRO A 11 25.16 -11.53 33.35
C PRO A 11 24.37 -11.53 32.06
N PHE A 12 25.08 -11.60 30.93
CA PHE A 12 24.51 -11.74 29.60
C PHE A 12 23.85 -13.11 29.45
N LEU A 13 22.53 -13.12 29.39
CA LEU A 13 21.78 -14.26 28.87
C LEU A 13 21.78 -14.14 27.34
N PHE A 14 22.54 -14.99 26.68
CA PHE A 14 22.51 -15.13 25.22
C PHE A 14 21.18 -15.80 24.84
N VAL A 15 20.19 -15.01 24.45
CA VAL A 15 19.02 -15.53 23.74
C VAL A 15 19.37 -15.60 22.25
N PHE A 16 19.63 -16.83 21.81
CA PHE A 16 19.71 -17.12 20.38
C PHE A 16 18.34 -16.86 19.75
N PHE A 17 18.17 -15.74 19.05
CA PHE A 17 17.06 -15.56 18.12
C PHE A 17 17.33 -16.43 16.89
N MET A 18 16.82 -17.65 16.90
CA MET A 18 16.58 -18.37 15.66
C MET A 18 15.52 -17.60 14.89
N PRO A 19 15.71 -17.32 13.58
CA PRO A 19 14.62 -16.82 12.77
C PRO A 19 13.53 -17.90 12.78
N SER A 20 12.38 -17.59 13.37
CA SER A 20 11.21 -18.43 13.22
C SER A 20 10.95 -18.50 11.72
N SER A 21 11.24 -19.64 11.12
CA SER A 21 10.76 -19.94 9.78
C SER A 21 9.24 -19.84 9.85
N ILE A 22 8.70 -18.79 9.24
CA ILE A 22 7.26 -18.71 8.98
C ILE A 22 6.99 -19.93 8.10
N ALA A 23 6.41 -20.98 8.70
CA ALA A 23 5.99 -22.16 7.96
C ALA A 23 5.04 -21.66 6.87
N ALA A 24 5.40 -21.92 5.62
CA ALA A 24 4.51 -21.63 4.51
C ALA A 24 3.15 -22.29 4.82
N PRO A 25 2.03 -21.59 4.59
CA PRO A 25 0.71 -22.14 4.83
C PRO A 25 0.59 -23.48 4.09
N VAL A 26 0.21 -24.51 4.83
CA VAL A 26 0.10 -25.89 4.28
C VAL A 26 -1.07 -25.93 3.31
N ALA A 27 -0.79 -26.24 2.04
CA ALA A 27 -1.81 -26.41 1.02
C ALA A 27 -2.87 -27.43 1.49
N LYS A 28 -4.15 -27.06 1.42
CA LYS A 28 -5.26 -27.97 1.76
C LYS A 28 -5.34 -29.06 0.71
N LYS A 29 -5.27 -30.30 1.14
CA LYS A 29 -5.30 -31.48 0.31
C LYS A 29 -6.74 -32.00 0.23
N VAL A 30 -7.30 -32.05 -0.97
CA VAL A 30 -8.59 -32.67 -1.25
C VAL A 30 -8.36 -33.95 -2.06
N ILE A 31 -8.83 -35.08 -1.54
CA ILE A 31 -8.75 -36.38 -2.23
C ILE A 31 -10.10 -36.66 -2.86
N MET A 32 -10.15 -36.82 -4.17
CA MET A 32 -11.35 -37.17 -4.92
C MET A 32 -11.27 -38.62 -5.37
N ALA A 33 -12.31 -39.36 -5.06
CA ALA A 33 -12.46 -40.72 -5.58
C ALA A 33 -12.86 -40.70 -7.06
N LYS A 34 -12.49 -41.73 -7.77
CA LYS A 34 -12.95 -41.92 -9.15
C LYS A 34 -14.46 -41.99 -9.23
N ALA A 35 -15.05 -41.15 -10.08
CA ALA A 35 -16.48 -41.14 -10.31
C ALA A 35 -16.97 -42.46 -10.94
N THR A 36 -18.06 -43.01 -10.42
CA THR A 36 -18.70 -44.19 -11.02
C THR A 36 -19.34 -43.83 -12.38
N ALA A 37 -19.64 -44.83 -13.20
CA ALA A 37 -20.34 -44.62 -14.48
C ALA A 37 -21.71 -43.91 -14.29
N GLU A 38 -22.42 -44.20 -13.22
CA GLU A 38 -23.69 -43.54 -12.89
C GLU A 38 -23.52 -42.09 -12.48
N GLN A 39 -22.48 -41.78 -11.69
CA GLN A 39 -22.14 -40.42 -11.28
C GLN A 39 -21.66 -39.56 -12.47
N VAL A 40 -20.89 -40.16 -13.37
CA VAL A 40 -20.48 -39.52 -14.64
C VAL A 40 -21.73 -39.22 -15.49
N SER A 41 -22.62 -40.19 -15.66
CA SER A 41 -23.86 -39.99 -16.41
C SER A 41 -24.75 -38.89 -15.79
N PHE A 42 -24.87 -38.87 -14.46
CA PHE A 42 -25.61 -37.82 -13.75
C PHE A 42 -24.99 -36.44 -13.98
N PHE A 43 -23.67 -36.33 -13.85
CA PHE A 43 -22.96 -35.05 -14.07
C PHE A 43 -23.14 -34.54 -15.51
N GLU A 44 -22.89 -35.40 -16.50
CA GLU A 44 -22.95 -34.98 -17.91
C GLU A 44 -24.38 -34.66 -18.37
N ALA A 45 -25.36 -35.41 -17.87
CA ALA A 45 -26.76 -35.23 -18.29
C ALA A 45 -27.50 -34.12 -17.51
N LYS A 46 -27.08 -33.78 -16.28
CA LYS A 46 -27.83 -32.89 -15.41
C LYS A 46 -27.01 -31.69 -14.92
N VAL A 47 -25.79 -31.91 -14.39
CA VAL A 47 -25.01 -30.87 -13.74
C VAL A 47 -24.30 -29.97 -14.76
N ARG A 48 -23.57 -30.58 -15.71
CA ARG A 48 -22.81 -29.80 -16.71
C ARG A 48 -23.68 -28.86 -17.54
N PRO A 49 -24.83 -29.28 -18.11
CA PRO A 49 -25.73 -28.39 -18.84
C PRO A 49 -26.21 -27.22 -17.95
N LEU A 50 -26.59 -27.54 -16.69
CA LEU A 50 -27.07 -26.53 -15.76
C LEU A 50 -26.00 -25.45 -15.45
N LEU A 51 -24.73 -25.86 -15.21
CA LEU A 51 -23.63 -24.95 -15.02
C LEU A 51 -23.35 -24.13 -16.29
N ALA A 52 -23.36 -24.75 -17.46
CA ALA A 52 -23.12 -24.10 -18.74
C ALA A 52 -24.16 -23.02 -19.05
N ASP A 53 -25.43 -23.35 -18.88
CA ASP A 53 -26.54 -22.47 -19.25
C ASP A 53 -26.72 -21.28 -18.28
N ASN A 54 -26.40 -21.46 -16.99
CA ASN A 54 -26.71 -20.46 -15.97
C ASN A 54 -25.50 -19.78 -15.33
N CYS A 55 -24.30 -20.38 -15.40
CA CYS A 55 -23.14 -19.92 -14.63
C CYS A 55 -21.92 -19.59 -15.49
N MET A 56 -21.59 -20.44 -16.49
CA MET A 56 -20.32 -20.31 -17.23
C MET A 56 -20.22 -19.07 -18.12
N ARG A 57 -21.32 -18.42 -18.44
CA ARG A 57 -21.28 -17.14 -19.17
C ARG A 57 -20.52 -16.05 -18.41
N CYS A 58 -20.51 -16.10 -17.08
CA CYS A 58 -19.80 -15.14 -16.22
C CYS A 58 -18.60 -15.78 -15.52
N HIS A 59 -18.65 -17.08 -15.25
CA HIS A 59 -17.66 -17.83 -14.47
C HIS A 59 -16.95 -18.91 -15.30
N GLY A 60 -17.01 -18.85 -16.62
CA GLY A 60 -16.22 -19.65 -17.51
C GLY A 60 -15.25 -18.73 -18.25
N GLY A 61 -13.99 -18.72 -17.86
CA GLY A 61 -12.95 -17.92 -18.53
C GLY A 61 -12.69 -18.42 -19.96
N ASP A 62 -12.34 -17.51 -20.85
CA ASP A 62 -11.79 -17.78 -22.16
C ASP A 62 -10.43 -17.07 -22.33
N ALA A 63 -9.80 -17.22 -23.49
CA ALA A 63 -8.47 -16.65 -23.74
C ALA A 63 -8.43 -15.10 -23.70
N GLU A 64 -9.57 -14.43 -23.71
CA GLU A 64 -9.69 -12.96 -23.76
C GLU A 64 -10.33 -12.35 -22.49
N ASN A 65 -11.01 -13.18 -21.67
CA ASN A 65 -11.73 -12.71 -20.49
C ASN A 65 -11.50 -13.61 -19.27
N ASP A 66 -11.08 -13.00 -18.17
CA ASP A 66 -10.98 -13.68 -16.89
C ASP A 66 -12.38 -13.95 -16.30
N PRO A 67 -12.58 -15.07 -15.58
CA PRO A 67 -13.82 -15.36 -14.88
C PRO A 67 -14.16 -14.25 -13.88
N LYS A 68 -15.43 -13.84 -13.82
CA LYS A 68 -15.87 -12.81 -12.86
C LYS A 68 -15.59 -13.26 -11.41
N ALA A 69 -15.09 -12.30 -10.62
CA ALA A 69 -14.65 -12.51 -9.23
C ALA A 69 -13.60 -13.64 -9.09
N GLY A 70 -12.82 -13.89 -10.15
CA GLY A 70 -11.79 -14.93 -10.17
C GLY A 70 -12.30 -16.37 -10.05
N LEU A 71 -13.62 -16.59 -10.12
CA LEU A 71 -14.25 -17.91 -9.94
C LEU A 71 -14.40 -18.66 -11.28
N ASP A 72 -13.55 -19.66 -11.52
CA ASP A 72 -13.65 -20.56 -12.67
C ASP A 72 -14.52 -21.78 -12.35
N LEU A 73 -15.69 -21.89 -13.00
CA LEU A 73 -16.60 -23.02 -12.89
C LEU A 73 -16.43 -24.06 -14.00
N THR A 74 -15.45 -23.90 -14.89
CA THR A 74 -15.17 -24.84 -15.97
C THR A 74 -14.35 -26.04 -15.51
N THR A 75 -13.66 -25.92 -14.38
CA THR A 75 -12.79 -26.94 -13.80
C THR A 75 -13.17 -27.29 -12.36
N LEU A 76 -12.94 -28.55 -11.97
CA LEU A 76 -13.09 -28.95 -10.57
C LEU A 76 -12.13 -28.18 -9.67
N LYS A 77 -10.91 -27.92 -10.15
CA LYS A 77 -9.93 -27.15 -9.42
C LYS A 77 -10.42 -25.73 -9.14
N GLY A 78 -10.94 -25.03 -10.16
CA GLY A 78 -11.50 -23.70 -10.01
C GLY A 78 -12.66 -23.62 -9.02
N LEU A 79 -13.54 -24.62 -9.02
CA LEU A 79 -14.63 -24.75 -8.02
C LEU A 79 -14.11 -24.92 -6.58
N LEU A 80 -13.06 -25.73 -6.42
CA LEU A 80 -12.48 -26.03 -5.10
C LEU A 80 -11.58 -24.88 -4.59
N GLU A 81 -10.83 -24.23 -5.46
CA GLU A 81 -10.06 -23.03 -5.12
C GLU A 81 -10.99 -21.85 -4.89
N GLY A 82 -12.04 -21.74 -5.72
CA GLY A 82 -13.02 -20.65 -5.65
C GLY A 82 -12.51 -19.35 -6.25
N GLY A 83 -13.16 -18.24 -5.92
CA GLY A 83 -12.83 -16.91 -6.33
C GLY A 83 -12.50 -15.99 -5.16
N GLU A 84 -12.71 -14.70 -5.33
CA GLU A 84 -12.46 -13.67 -4.29
C GLU A 84 -13.13 -13.95 -2.95
N SER A 85 -14.28 -14.63 -2.96
CA SER A 85 -15.00 -15.03 -1.76
C SER A 85 -14.55 -16.38 -1.17
N GLY A 86 -13.51 -17.03 -1.73
CA GLY A 86 -12.99 -18.33 -1.32
C GLY A 86 -13.66 -19.50 -2.05
N SER A 87 -13.47 -20.75 -1.54
CA SER A 87 -13.95 -21.98 -2.17
C SER A 87 -15.44 -21.96 -2.46
N ALA A 88 -15.80 -22.25 -3.71
CA ALA A 88 -17.21 -22.34 -4.12
C ALA A 88 -17.84 -23.70 -3.79
N LEU A 89 -17.02 -24.74 -3.58
CA LEU A 89 -17.45 -26.12 -3.45
C LEU A 89 -16.73 -26.83 -2.30
N VAL A 90 -17.50 -27.43 -1.41
CA VAL A 90 -17.02 -28.38 -0.40
C VAL A 90 -17.64 -29.74 -0.68
N PRO A 91 -16.90 -30.69 -1.27
CA PRO A 91 -17.45 -32.00 -1.63
C PRO A 91 -18.10 -32.71 -0.45
N GLY A 92 -19.34 -33.16 -0.63
CA GLY A 92 -20.12 -33.84 0.41
C GLY A 92 -20.78 -32.92 1.45
N ASN A 93 -20.63 -31.59 1.34
CA ASN A 93 -21.20 -30.66 2.31
C ASN A 93 -21.92 -29.50 1.61
N ILE A 94 -23.26 -29.60 1.54
CA ILE A 94 -24.10 -28.57 0.89
C ILE A 94 -24.15 -27.25 1.67
N GLU A 95 -24.07 -27.30 2.99
CA GLU A 95 -24.19 -26.07 3.81
C GLU A 95 -22.91 -25.25 3.83
N GLN A 96 -21.76 -25.86 3.54
CA GLN A 96 -20.47 -25.15 3.39
C GLN A 96 -20.12 -24.84 1.93
N SER A 97 -20.93 -25.30 0.97
CA SER A 97 -20.72 -25.04 -0.46
C SER A 97 -21.38 -23.73 -0.87
N ARG A 98 -20.58 -22.69 -1.11
CA ARG A 98 -21.07 -21.35 -1.51
C ARG A 98 -21.88 -21.36 -2.80
N ILE A 99 -21.57 -22.26 -3.74
CA ILE A 99 -22.39 -22.42 -4.94
C ILE A 99 -23.84 -22.77 -4.60
N ILE A 100 -24.08 -23.56 -3.53
CA ILE A 100 -25.40 -23.89 -3.07
C ILE A 100 -26.09 -22.73 -2.36
N GLU A 101 -25.34 -21.99 -1.52
CA GLU A 101 -25.84 -20.79 -0.87
C GLU A 101 -26.30 -19.76 -1.93
N ALA A 102 -25.47 -19.52 -2.94
CA ALA A 102 -25.76 -18.58 -4.01
C ALA A 102 -27.04 -18.93 -4.80
N VAL A 103 -27.22 -20.19 -5.19
CA VAL A 103 -28.39 -20.60 -5.98
C VAL A 103 -29.67 -20.74 -5.15
N ARG A 104 -29.57 -20.85 -3.81
CA ARG A 104 -30.71 -20.84 -2.90
C ARG A 104 -31.35 -19.47 -2.71
N TYR A 105 -30.68 -18.38 -3.14
CA TYR A 105 -31.21 -17.02 -3.02
C TYR A 105 -31.59 -16.60 -1.60
N ARG A 106 -30.90 -17.11 -0.58
CA ARG A 106 -31.17 -16.75 0.83
C ARG A 106 -30.45 -15.47 1.26
N ASN A 107 -29.39 -15.11 0.57
CA ASN A 107 -28.61 -13.90 0.78
C ASN A 107 -28.59 -13.11 -0.53
N GLU A 108 -29.16 -11.89 -0.53
CA GLU A 108 -29.26 -11.05 -1.73
C GLU A 108 -27.88 -10.66 -2.30
N ASP A 109 -26.89 -10.47 -1.44
CA ASP A 109 -25.52 -10.07 -1.85
C ASP A 109 -24.77 -11.21 -2.56
N MET A 110 -25.18 -12.46 -2.36
CA MET A 110 -24.57 -13.65 -2.95
C MET A 110 -25.45 -14.35 -3.98
N ALA A 111 -26.66 -13.84 -4.23
CA ALA A 111 -27.65 -14.50 -5.07
C ALA A 111 -27.19 -14.66 -6.53
N MET A 112 -27.13 -15.90 -7.02
CA MET A 112 -26.72 -16.24 -8.38
C MET A 112 -27.70 -17.21 -9.02
N PRO A 113 -27.98 -17.06 -10.33
CA PRO A 113 -27.62 -15.96 -11.24
C PRO A 113 -28.28 -14.61 -10.88
N PRO A 114 -27.61 -13.44 -11.10
CA PRO A 114 -28.03 -12.16 -10.50
C PRO A 114 -29.40 -11.61 -10.99
N LYS A 115 -29.91 -12.10 -12.11
CA LYS A 115 -31.16 -11.56 -12.70
C LYS A 115 -32.39 -12.43 -12.40
N LYS A 116 -32.22 -13.72 -12.24
CA LYS A 116 -33.34 -14.67 -12.07
C LYS A 116 -32.85 -15.94 -11.41
N PRO A 117 -33.52 -16.41 -10.34
CA PRO A 117 -33.20 -17.70 -9.72
C PRO A 117 -33.39 -18.85 -10.70
N ILE A 118 -32.57 -19.88 -10.58
CA ILE A 118 -32.81 -21.17 -11.23
C ILE A 118 -33.99 -21.85 -10.56
N LYS A 119 -34.58 -22.84 -11.25
CA LYS A 119 -35.77 -23.54 -10.73
C LYS A 119 -35.41 -24.38 -9.50
N PRO A 120 -36.34 -24.57 -8.53
CA PRO A 120 -36.08 -25.41 -7.35
C PRO A 120 -35.60 -26.83 -7.68
N ALA A 121 -36.09 -27.42 -8.78
CA ALA A 121 -35.59 -28.71 -9.25
C ALA A 121 -34.12 -28.68 -9.72
N GLU A 122 -33.66 -27.54 -10.26
CA GLU A 122 -32.28 -27.35 -10.69
C GLU A 122 -31.35 -27.12 -9.48
N VAL A 123 -31.83 -26.38 -8.46
CA VAL A 123 -31.12 -26.28 -7.16
C VAL A 123 -30.91 -27.66 -6.56
N LYS A 124 -31.96 -28.50 -6.56
CA LYS A 124 -31.89 -29.88 -6.05
C LYS A 124 -30.86 -30.75 -6.78
N ILE A 125 -30.70 -30.56 -8.09
CA ILE A 125 -29.68 -31.29 -8.87
C ILE A 125 -28.25 -30.92 -8.38
N LEU A 126 -28.00 -29.64 -8.10
CA LEU A 126 -26.70 -29.21 -7.57
C LEU A 126 -26.48 -29.70 -6.14
N GLU A 127 -27.49 -29.66 -5.31
CA GLU A 127 -27.43 -30.21 -3.95
C GLU A 127 -27.12 -31.71 -3.95
N ASP A 128 -27.78 -32.47 -4.82
CA ASP A 128 -27.54 -33.91 -4.95
C ASP A 128 -26.14 -34.22 -5.45
N TRP A 129 -25.67 -33.45 -6.42
CA TRP A 129 -24.30 -33.55 -6.92
C TRP A 129 -23.25 -33.26 -5.81
N VAL A 130 -23.43 -32.20 -5.04
CA VAL A 130 -22.53 -31.88 -3.93
C VAL A 130 -22.56 -32.96 -2.87
N ASN A 131 -23.77 -33.44 -2.48
CA ASN A 131 -23.95 -34.50 -1.48
C ASN A 131 -23.28 -35.84 -1.86
N MET A 132 -23.24 -36.18 -3.15
CA MET A 132 -22.52 -37.40 -3.59
C MET A 132 -21.02 -37.22 -3.72
N GLY A 133 -20.47 -36.10 -3.15
CA GLY A 133 -19.04 -35.79 -3.14
C GLY A 133 -18.58 -35.02 -4.34
N ALA A 134 -19.46 -34.36 -5.07
CA ALA A 134 -19.18 -33.57 -6.26
C ALA A 134 -18.34 -34.32 -7.32
N PRO A 135 -18.72 -35.49 -7.74
CA PRO A 135 -17.99 -36.31 -8.70
C PRO A 135 -17.77 -35.52 -10.00
N TRP A 136 -16.50 -35.55 -10.50
CA TRP A 136 -16.12 -34.83 -11.72
C TRP A 136 -15.58 -35.83 -12.76
N PRO A 137 -16.15 -35.89 -13.96
CA PRO A 137 -15.71 -36.81 -14.99
C PRO A 137 -14.24 -36.61 -15.40
N GLY A 138 -13.54 -37.75 -15.49
CA GLY A 138 -12.11 -37.72 -15.90
C GLY A 138 -11.15 -37.29 -14.81
N PHE A 139 -11.63 -36.99 -13.60
CA PHE A 139 -10.79 -36.65 -12.47
C PHE A 139 -10.76 -37.74 -11.43
N GLU A 140 -9.58 -38.17 -11.04
CA GLU A 140 -9.30 -39.08 -9.93
C GLU A 140 -7.95 -38.69 -9.34
N GLY A 141 -7.86 -38.56 -8.03
CA GLY A 141 -6.58 -38.25 -7.37
C GLY A 141 -6.65 -37.10 -6.38
N GLU A 142 -5.53 -36.43 -6.21
CA GLU A 142 -5.31 -35.42 -5.23
C GLU A 142 -5.23 -34.03 -5.88
N ILE A 143 -6.00 -33.09 -5.33
CA ILE A 143 -5.88 -31.68 -5.66
C ILE A 143 -5.23 -30.98 -4.46
N LEU A 144 -4.09 -30.36 -4.69
CA LEU A 144 -3.52 -29.39 -3.76
C LEU A 144 -4.19 -28.04 -4.03
N LEU A 145 -5.04 -27.63 -3.11
CA LEU A 145 -5.61 -26.30 -3.17
C LEU A 145 -4.58 -25.30 -2.67
N SER A 146 -4.53 -24.15 -3.28
CA SER A 146 -3.87 -23.01 -2.68
C SER A 146 -4.36 -22.87 -1.25
N PRO A 147 -3.53 -22.54 -0.26
CA PRO A 147 -3.98 -22.42 1.11
C PRO A 147 -5.19 -21.49 1.12
N ALA A 148 -6.35 -22.01 1.48
CA ALA A 148 -7.48 -21.16 1.77
C ALA A 148 -7.02 -20.18 2.84
N GLU A 149 -7.31 -18.91 2.67
CA GLU A 149 -7.17 -17.94 3.74
C GLU A 149 -7.87 -18.59 4.96
N SER A 150 -7.11 -18.76 6.03
CA SER A 150 -7.59 -19.48 7.21
C SER A 150 -8.93 -18.89 7.63
N GLU A 151 -9.99 -19.73 7.76
CA GLU A 151 -11.31 -19.33 8.27
C GLU A 151 -11.24 -18.86 9.74
N GLU A 152 -10.09 -19.04 10.40
CA GLU A 152 -9.84 -18.43 11.71
C GLU A 152 -9.62 -16.94 11.53
N PRO A 153 -10.35 -16.09 12.28
CA PRO A 153 -10.12 -14.66 12.26
C PRO A 153 -8.63 -14.39 12.46
N TYR A 154 -8.03 -13.64 11.55
CA TYR A 154 -6.62 -13.31 11.63
C TYR A 154 -6.33 -12.60 12.98
N ASP A 155 -5.42 -13.13 13.77
CA ASP A 155 -5.06 -12.54 15.07
C ASP A 155 -4.18 -11.30 14.87
N TRP A 156 -4.85 -10.16 14.61
CA TRP A 156 -4.23 -8.86 14.44
C TRP A 156 -3.40 -8.44 15.66
N ASP A 157 -3.82 -8.80 16.86
CA ASP A 157 -3.11 -8.45 18.09
C ASP A 157 -1.81 -9.25 18.22
N LYS A 158 -1.82 -10.50 17.84
CA LYS A 158 -0.61 -11.30 17.72
C LYS A 158 0.33 -10.70 16.68
N PHE A 159 -0.17 -10.36 15.49
CA PHE A 159 0.64 -9.75 14.44
C PHE A 159 1.28 -8.44 14.92
N ARG A 160 0.51 -7.52 15.51
CA ARG A 160 1.03 -6.26 16.05
C ARG A 160 2.12 -6.48 17.11
N ARG A 161 1.96 -7.50 17.94
CA ARG A 161 2.97 -7.84 18.98
C ARG A 161 4.23 -8.47 18.43
N GLU A 162 4.15 -9.23 17.36
CA GLU A 162 5.27 -10.06 16.88
C GLU A 162 5.96 -9.48 15.64
N HIS A 163 5.26 -8.73 14.79
CA HIS A 163 5.86 -8.22 13.56
C HIS A 163 6.83 -7.08 13.84
N TRP A 164 8.01 -7.18 13.29
CA TRP A 164 9.14 -6.28 13.57
C TRP A 164 8.84 -4.80 13.34
N SER A 165 8.03 -4.45 12.31
CA SER A 165 7.73 -3.06 11.97
C SER A 165 6.77 -2.36 12.95
N PHE A 166 6.07 -3.11 13.80
CA PHE A 166 5.18 -2.59 14.84
C PHE A 166 5.81 -2.60 16.23
N GLN A 167 7.09 -3.01 16.32
CA GLN A 167 7.82 -2.95 17.58
C GLN A 167 8.43 -1.57 17.79
N PRO A 168 8.61 -1.12 19.04
CA PRO A 168 9.34 0.10 19.34
C PRO A 168 10.74 0.08 18.70
N VAL A 169 11.13 1.22 18.14
CA VAL A 169 12.48 1.37 17.55
C VAL A 169 13.53 1.18 18.64
N ALA A 170 14.38 0.17 18.47
CA ALA A 170 15.47 -0.12 19.38
C ALA A 170 16.82 0.18 18.72
N LYS A 171 17.78 0.67 19.51
CA LYS A 171 19.15 0.87 19.03
C LYS A 171 19.75 -0.48 18.66
N GLN A 172 20.07 -0.65 17.40
CA GLN A 172 20.70 -1.86 16.88
C GLN A 172 22.21 -1.82 17.15
N VAL A 173 22.78 -2.99 17.43
CA VAL A 173 24.23 -3.14 17.54
C VAL A 173 24.78 -3.51 16.17
N ALA A 174 25.76 -2.75 15.70
CA ALA A 174 26.40 -3.03 14.41
C ALA A 174 27.03 -4.44 14.41
N PRO A 175 26.73 -5.28 13.40
CA PRO A 175 27.25 -6.64 13.34
C PRO A 175 28.78 -6.66 13.16
N SER A 176 29.42 -7.70 13.70
CA SER A 176 30.83 -7.94 13.45
C SER A 176 31.04 -8.40 12.01
N VAL A 177 32.01 -7.82 11.33
CA VAL A 177 32.41 -8.14 9.96
C VAL A 177 33.87 -8.60 9.87
N ARG A 178 34.20 -9.40 8.87
CA ARG A 178 35.56 -9.91 8.65
C ARG A 178 36.47 -8.82 8.10
N GLN A 179 35.98 -8.04 7.13
CA GLN A 179 36.74 -6.98 6.46
C GLN A 179 36.63 -5.66 7.24
N LYS A 180 37.37 -5.54 8.34
CA LYS A 180 37.28 -4.43 9.30
C LYS A 180 37.62 -3.04 8.73
N ASN A 181 38.37 -2.96 7.64
CA ASN A 181 38.87 -1.71 7.09
C ASN A 181 37.95 -1.08 6.03
N TRP A 182 36.88 -1.78 5.64
CA TRP A 182 35.93 -1.26 4.64
C TRP A 182 34.86 -0.34 5.24
N PRO A 183 34.24 -0.67 6.39
CA PRO A 183 33.21 0.15 6.99
C PRO A 183 33.76 1.52 7.40
N ARG A 184 33.05 2.59 7.10
CA ARG A 184 33.30 3.97 7.54
C ARG A 184 32.32 4.43 8.61
N GLY A 185 31.14 3.78 8.68
CA GLY A 185 30.09 4.06 9.63
C GLY A 185 29.31 2.80 10.01
N GLU A 186 28.37 2.95 10.94
CA GLU A 186 27.60 1.81 11.45
C GLU A 186 26.77 1.11 10.35
N ILE A 187 26.20 1.87 9.43
CA ILE A 187 25.41 1.34 8.31
C ILE A 187 26.26 0.41 7.43
N ASP A 188 27.52 0.75 7.22
CA ASP A 188 28.41 -0.07 6.40
C ASP A 188 28.62 -1.47 6.99
N HIS A 189 28.60 -1.60 8.31
CA HIS A 189 28.68 -2.90 8.99
C HIS A 189 27.50 -3.80 8.63
N PHE A 190 26.27 -3.25 8.58
CA PHE A 190 25.08 -4.01 8.19
C PHE A 190 25.15 -4.42 6.72
N VAL A 191 25.57 -3.50 5.84
CA VAL A 191 25.72 -3.78 4.41
C VAL A 191 26.79 -4.86 4.18
N LEU A 192 27.96 -4.70 4.81
CA LEU A 192 29.08 -5.64 4.64
C LEU A 192 28.77 -7.02 5.21
N ALA A 193 28.08 -7.10 6.35
CA ALA A 193 27.65 -8.38 6.91
C ALA A 193 26.79 -9.18 5.94
N ARG A 194 25.86 -8.51 5.24
CA ARG A 194 25.02 -9.14 4.21
C ARG A 194 25.82 -9.55 2.98
N LEU A 195 26.77 -8.73 2.53
CA LEU A 195 27.68 -9.11 1.45
C LEU A 195 28.52 -10.34 1.83
N GLU A 196 29.07 -10.37 3.04
CA GLU A 196 29.86 -11.51 3.52
C GLU A 196 29.04 -12.80 3.66
N GLU A 197 27.78 -12.69 4.12
CA GLU A 197 26.81 -13.80 4.17
C GLU A 197 26.56 -14.37 2.75
N ALA A 198 26.37 -13.48 1.78
CA ALA A 198 26.19 -13.83 0.38
C ALA A 198 27.50 -14.24 -0.34
N LYS A 199 28.65 -14.26 0.36
CA LYS A 199 29.98 -14.51 -0.22
C LYS A 199 30.37 -13.51 -1.33
N LEU A 200 29.88 -12.29 -1.22
CA LEU A 200 30.21 -11.17 -2.12
C LEU A 200 31.21 -10.22 -1.46
N SER A 201 31.96 -9.52 -2.28
CA SER A 201 32.88 -8.46 -1.84
C SER A 201 32.40 -7.12 -2.35
N PRO A 202 32.59 -6.03 -1.57
CA PRO A 202 32.31 -4.68 -2.08
C PRO A 202 33.12 -4.33 -3.32
N ASN A 203 32.52 -3.55 -4.20
CA ASN A 203 33.24 -3.00 -5.34
C ASN A 203 34.30 -1.97 -4.86
N PRO A 204 35.37 -1.74 -5.66
CA PRO A 204 36.31 -0.66 -5.41
C PRO A 204 35.60 0.70 -5.34
N PRO A 205 36.15 1.67 -4.56
CA PRO A 205 35.61 3.04 -4.53
C PRO A 205 35.52 3.64 -5.93
N ALA A 206 34.42 4.40 -6.17
CA ALA A 206 34.24 5.11 -7.42
C ALA A 206 35.32 6.22 -7.59
N SER A 207 35.70 6.53 -8.82
CA SER A 207 36.61 7.65 -9.11
C SER A 207 36.00 9.00 -8.69
N LYS A 208 36.85 9.99 -8.41
CA LYS A 208 36.39 11.35 -8.06
C LYS A 208 35.44 11.95 -9.11
N ARG A 209 35.64 11.69 -10.40
CA ARG A 209 34.71 12.16 -11.46
C ARG A 209 33.32 11.52 -11.33
N ILE A 210 33.26 10.25 -10.99
CA ILE A 210 31.98 9.56 -10.76
C ILE A 210 31.33 10.05 -9.48
N LEU A 211 32.09 10.21 -8.39
CA LEU A 211 31.58 10.68 -7.11
C LEU A 211 30.95 12.07 -7.21
N ILE A 212 31.66 13.06 -7.79
CA ILE A 212 31.10 14.40 -7.91
C ILE A 212 29.84 14.42 -8.79
N ARG A 213 29.84 13.67 -9.89
CA ARG A 213 28.66 13.58 -10.76
C ARG A 213 27.46 13.00 -10.01
N ARG A 214 27.66 11.92 -9.24
CA ARG A 214 26.59 11.32 -8.43
C ARG A 214 26.08 12.31 -7.38
N ALA A 215 26.96 12.92 -6.58
CA ALA A 215 26.57 13.87 -5.56
C ALA A 215 25.73 15.03 -6.12
N PHE A 216 26.13 15.62 -7.25
CA PHE A 216 25.38 16.70 -7.87
C PHE A 216 23.99 16.25 -8.36
N LEU A 217 23.92 15.12 -9.08
CA LEU A 217 22.65 14.63 -9.60
C LEU A 217 21.70 14.16 -8.48
N ASP A 218 22.21 13.55 -7.43
CA ASP A 218 21.40 13.06 -6.33
C ASP A 218 20.91 14.21 -5.43
N LEU A 219 21.80 15.14 -5.05
CA LEU A 219 21.46 16.19 -4.09
C LEU A 219 20.73 17.37 -4.71
N ILE A 220 21.13 17.81 -5.91
CA ILE A 220 20.54 19.01 -6.53
C ILE A 220 19.92 18.77 -7.92
N GLY A 221 20.02 17.55 -8.46
CA GLY A 221 19.44 17.20 -9.75
C GLY A 221 20.14 17.81 -10.98
N LEU A 222 21.24 18.51 -10.79
CA LEU A 222 21.99 19.19 -11.85
C LEU A 222 23.38 18.57 -12.01
N PRO A 223 23.97 18.59 -13.22
CA PRO A 223 25.35 18.15 -13.41
C PRO A 223 26.35 19.16 -12.80
N PRO A 224 27.54 18.70 -12.35
CA PRO A 224 28.59 19.61 -11.92
C PRO A 224 29.13 20.44 -13.10
N THR A 225 29.54 21.69 -12.82
CA THR A 225 30.23 22.49 -13.81
C THR A 225 31.65 21.97 -14.05
N PRO A 226 32.28 22.27 -15.21
CA PRO A 226 33.67 21.88 -15.48
C PRO A 226 34.63 22.38 -14.39
N GLU A 227 34.43 23.63 -13.89
CA GLU A 227 35.22 24.25 -12.83
C GLU A 227 35.09 23.48 -11.50
N ALA A 228 33.86 23.10 -11.13
CA ALA A 228 33.63 22.31 -9.93
C ALA A 228 34.30 20.91 -10.01
N VAL A 229 34.24 20.27 -11.18
CA VAL A 229 34.96 19.01 -11.42
C VAL A 229 36.46 19.21 -11.28
N LYS A 230 37.02 20.25 -11.91
CA LYS A 230 38.46 20.56 -11.85
C LYS A 230 38.92 20.80 -10.41
N ALA A 231 38.22 21.66 -9.68
CA ALA A 231 38.53 21.96 -8.29
C ALA A 231 38.51 20.72 -7.40
N PHE A 232 37.52 19.84 -7.58
CA PHE A 232 37.44 18.59 -6.80
C PHE A 232 38.55 17.60 -7.16
N LEU A 233 38.97 17.53 -8.41
CA LEU A 233 40.07 16.66 -8.82
C LEU A 233 41.40 17.11 -8.24
N GLU A 234 41.62 18.44 -8.14
CA GLU A 234 42.82 19.05 -7.61
C GLU A 234 42.88 19.05 -6.07
N ASP A 235 41.73 18.97 -5.40
CA ASP A 235 41.67 18.90 -3.92
C ASP A 235 42.12 17.49 -3.44
N SER A 236 43.31 17.43 -2.83
CA SER A 236 43.90 16.22 -2.27
C SER A 236 43.55 15.96 -0.81
N SER A 237 42.72 16.79 -0.18
CA SER A 237 42.33 16.63 1.22
C SER A 237 41.44 15.38 1.40
N GLU A 238 41.54 14.73 2.56
CA GLU A 238 40.74 13.54 2.90
C GLU A 238 39.23 13.85 2.95
N ASP A 239 38.86 15.08 3.33
CA ASP A 239 37.50 15.57 3.44
C ASP A 239 36.96 16.21 2.15
N SER A 240 37.70 16.12 1.03
CA SER A 240 37.34 16.76 -0.22
C SER A 240 35.93 16.42 -0.72
N PHE A 241 35.49 15.17 -0.54
CA PHE A 241 34.12 14.74 -0.90
C PHE A 241 33.07 15.28 0.06
N ALA A 242 33.33 15.30 1.37
CA ALA A 242 32.43 15.87 2.37
C ALA A 242 32.17 17.36 2.08
N LYS A 243 33.21 18.14 1.77
CA LYS A 243 33.08 19.56 1.37
C LYS A 243 32.17 19.78 0.16
N ILE A 244 32.18 18.84 -0.81
CA ILE A 244 31.24 18.89 -1.94
C ILE A 244 29.82 18.64 -1.46
N VAL A 245 29.62 17.61 -0.64
CA VAL A 245 28.30 17.26 -0.12
C VAL A 245 27.72 18.41 0.72
N ASP A 246 28.49 18.97 1.66
CA ASP A 246 28.06 20.11 2.50
C ASP A 246 27.60 21.28 1.67
N ARG A 247 28.42 21.71 0.69
CA ARG A 247 28.06 22.76 -0.23
C ARG A 247 26.78 22.50 -1.04
N LEU A 248 26.54 21.27 -1.42
CA LEU A 248 25.33 20.90 -2.17
C LEU A 248 24.08 20.87 -1.27
N LEU A 249 24.23 20.47 -0.02
CA LEU A 249 23.16 20.53 0.98
C LEU A 249 22.74 21.97 1.31
N GLU A 250 23.68 22.91 1.31
CA GLU A 250 23.43 24.36 1.49
C GLU A 250 22.80 25.03 0.24
N SER A 251 22.73 24.32 -0.88
CA SER A 251 22.20 24.90 -2.12
C SER A 251 20.68 24.94 -2.09
N LYS A 252 20.10 26.09 -2.53
CA LYS A 252 18.64 26.20 -2.72
C LYS A 252 18.06 25.11 -3.65
N HIS A 253 18.87 24.57 -4.53
CA HIS A 253 18.45 23.49 -5.44
C HIS A 253 18.27 22.15 -4.74
N TYR A 254 18.77 22.00 -3.49
CA TYR A 254 18.51 20.80 -2.69
C TYR A 254 17.03 20.66 -2.41
N GLY A 255 16.37 21.67 -1.87
CA GLY A 255 14.93 21.65 -1.62
C GLY A 255 14.10 21.54 -2.90
N GLU A 256 14.52 22.15 -4.01
CA GLU A 256 13.87 21.98 -5.32
C GLU A 256 13.92 20.51 -5.78
N ARG A 257 15.09 19.87 -5.65
CA ARG A 257 15.28 18.46 -6.03
C ARG A 257 14.52 17.50 -5.15
N TRP A 258 14.64 17.63 -3.83
CA TRP A 258 14.03 16.71 -2.86
C TRP A 258 12.57 17.01 -2.62
N GLY A 259 12.16 18.26 -2.75
CA GLY A 259 10.75 18.68 -2.73
C GLY A 259 9.93 17.96 -3.78
N ARG A 260 10.51 17.68 -4.96
CA ARG A 260 9.82 16.92 -5.99
C ARG A 260 9.39 15.53 -5.52
N HIS A 261 10.25 14.82 -4.79
CA HIS A 261 9.90 13.49 -4.27
C HIS A 261 8.73 13.54 -3.29
N TRP A 262 8.69 14.60 -2.46
CA TRP A 262 7.57 14.83 -1.56
C TRP A 262 6.28 15.22 -2.31
N LEU A 263 6.41 16.05 -3.33
CA LEU A 263 5.28 16.46 -4.17
C LEU A 263 4.67 15.28 -4.92
N ASP A 264 5.48 14.30 -5.35
CA ASP A 264 5.00 13.06 -5.93
C ASP A 264 4.17 12.25 -4.90
N VAL A 265 4.60 12.19 -3.65
CA VAL A 265 3.84 11.56 -2.56
C VAL A 265 2.54 12.31 -2.27
N ALA A 266 2.59 13.64 -2.26
CA ALA A 266 1.41 14.50 -2.08
C ALA A 266 0.47 14.50 -3.29
N ARG A 267 0.87 13.87 -4.41
CA ARG A 267 0.12 13.84 -5.68
C ARG A 267 -0.15 15.25 -6.21
N TYR A 268 0.85 16.12 -6.06
CA TYR A 268 0.76 17.52 -6.47
C TYR A 268 0.37 17.67 -7.94
N SER A 269 -0.62 18.50 -8.19
CA SER A 269 -1.02 18.93 -9.52
C SER A 269 -1.40 20.40 -9.50
N ASP A 270 -1.21 21.11 -10.63
CA ASP A 270 -1.71 22.47 -10.83
C ASP A 270 -3.21 22.48 -11.17
N GLY A 271 -3.85 21.31 -11.32
CA GLY A 271 -5.27 21.13 -11.54
C GLY A 271 -5.90 20.15 -10.56
N LEU A 272 -7.24 20.14 -10.46
CA LEU A 272 -7.96 19.28 -9.51
C LEU A 272 -7.81 17.78 -9.78
N GLY A 273 -7.53 17.37 -11.02
CA GLY A 273 -7.53 15.97 -11.44
C GLY A 273 -8.90 15.28 -11.24
N GLY A 274 -8.92 13.95 -11.36
CA GLY A 274 -10.14 13.16 -11.26
C GLY A 274 -11.08 13.37 -12.46
N PHE A 275 -12.38 13.21 -12.29
CA PHE A 275 -13.38 13.42 -13.35
C PHE A 275 -13.65 14.90 -13.68
N GLY A 276 -12.92 15.81 -13.09
CA GLY A 276 -13.06 17.26 -13.29
C GLY A 276 -11.89 17.87 -14.07
N ASP A 277 -11.37 17.16 -15.08
CA ASP A 277 -10.30 17.64 -15.93
C ASP A 277 -10.58 19.06 -16.45
N GLY A 278 -9.70 20.00 -16.13
CA GLY A 278 -9.78 21.38 -16.60
C GLY A 278 -10.09 22.43 -15.53
N GLN A 279 -10.22 22.07 -14.25
CA GLN A 279 -10.24 23.08 -13.19
C GLN A 279 -8.82 23.31 -12.66
N ASP A 280 -8.30 24.48 -12.94
CA ASP A 280 -7.00 24.93 -12.42
C ASP A 280 -7.05 25.12 -10.91
N LEU A 281 -5.92 24.80 -10.25
CA LEU A 281 -5.63 25.18 -8.87
C LEU A 281 -4.63 26.34 -8.87
N PRO A 282 -5.06 27.58 -9.07
CA PRO A 282 -4.19 28.73 -9.34
C PRO A 282 -3.24 29.05 -8.18
N ASN A 283 -3.47 28.47 -7.00
CA ASN A 283 -2.65 28.66 -5.81
C ASN A 283 -1.87 27.39 -5.41
N ALA A 284 -1.89 26.31 -6.16
CA ALA A 284 -1.19 25.07 -5.84
C ALA A 284 0.32 25.27 -5.67
N TRP A 285 0.92 26.14 -6.50
CA TRP A 285 2.33 26.51 -6.43
C TRP A 285 2.77 26.99 -5.04
N ARG A 286 1.88 27.57 -4.22
CA ARG A 286 2.19 28.03 -2.87
C ARG A 286 2.50 26.86 -1.94
N TYR A 287 1.81 25.73 -2.10
CA TYR A 287 2.14 24.51 -1.37
C TYR A 287 3.48 23.92 -1.84
N ARG A 288 3.73 23.91 -3.15
CA ARG A 288 5.03 23.49 -3.69
C ARG A 288 6.18 24.31 -3.10
N ASP A 289 6.05 25.61 -3.10
CA ASP A 289 7.08 26.52 -2.57
C ASP A 289 7.21 26.36 -1.04
N TRP A 290 6.08 26.10 -0.37
CA TRP A 290 6.09 25.74 1.05
C TRP A 290 6.89 24.45 1.29
N VAL A 291 6.77 23.41 0.47
CA VAL A 291 7.55 22.14 0.61
C VAL A 291 9.04 22.36 0.40
N VAL A 292 9.41 23.17 -0.58
CA VAL A 292 10.84 23.46 -0.90
C VAL A 292 11.55 24.16 0.25
N LYS A 293 10.87 25.11 0.90
CA LYS A 293 11.48 25.93 1.94
C LYS A 293 11.92 25.13 3.18
N PRO A 294 11.10 24.32 3.85
CA PRO A 294 11.51 23.48 4.97
C PRO A 294 12.69 22.56 4.67
N LEU A 295 12.76 22.01 3.46
CA LEU A 295 13.88 21.16 3.06
C LEU A 295 15.19 21.94 2.94
N ASN A 296 15.14 23.19 2.46
CA ASN A 296 16.31 24.07 2.43
C ASN A 296 16.68 24.64 3.81
N ASP A 297 15.71 24.76 4.71
CA ASP A 297 15.90 25.23 6.08
C ASP A 297 16.29 24.09 7.05
N ASP A 298 16.44 22.87 6.56
CA ASP A 298 16.72 21.65 7.34
C ASP A 298 15.72 21.46 8.51
N MET A 299 14.43 21.66 8.21
CA MET A 299 13.37 21.48 9.21
C MET A 299 13.33 20.02 9.68
N PRO A 300 13.26 19.77 11.00
CA PRO A 300 13.07 18.42 11.53
C PRO A 300 11.84 17.75 10.92
N TYR A 301 11.97 16.46 10.58
CA TYR A 301 10.93 15.72 9.84
C TYR A 301 9.61 15.63 10.62
N ASP A 302 9.67 15.46 11.93
CA ASP A 302 8.49 15.42 12.79
C ASP A 302 7.73 16.76 12.75
N GLU A 303 8.41 17.87 12.73
CA GLU A 303 7.80 19.20 12.59
C GLU A 303 7.23 19.41 11.18
N PHE A 304 7.93 18.95 10.15
CA PHE A 304 7.46 18.97 8.76
C PHE A 304 6.13 18.19 8.62
N VAL A 305 6.04 17.00 9.24
CA VAL A 305 4.82 16.19 9.24
C VAL A 305 3.70 16.86 10.03
N ARG A 306 3.98 17.32 11.25
CA ARG A 306 2.98 17.98 12.11
C ARG A 306 2.33 19.18 11.42
N ARG A 307 3.11 20.01 10.73
CA ARG A 307 2.60 21.17 10.00
C ARG A 307 1.69 20.76 8.85
N GLN A 308 2.00 19.70 8.13
CA GLN A 308 1.16 19.23 7.03
C GLN A 308 -0.16 18.62 7.50
N ILE A 309 -0.18 17.99 8.68
CA ILE A 309 -1.40 17.41 9.24
C ILE A 309 -2.28 18.46 9.89
N ALA A 310 -1.71 19.43 10.61
CA ALA A 310 -2.42 20.33 11.51
C ALA A 310 -1.86 21.77 11.54
N GLY A 311 -1.16 22.20 10.49
CA GLY A 311 -0.52 23.51 10.45
C GLY A 311 -1.48 24.70 10.57
N ASP A 312 -2.72 24.52 10.19
CA ASP A 312 -3.79 25.50 10.31
C ASP A 312 -4.28 25.70 11.76
N VAL A 313 -4.17 24.68 12.60
CA VAL A 313 -4.65 24.69 13.99
C VAL A 313 -3.54 24.76 15.04
N LEU A 314 -2.29 24.53 14.65
CA LEU A 314 -1.16 24.68 15.56
C LEU A 314 -0.93 26.16 15.90
N ALA A 315 -1.11 26.51 17.18
CA ALA A 315 -1.10 27.91 17.67
C ALA A 315 0.19 28.68 17.32
N GLU A 316 1.31 28.00 17.23
CA GLU A 316 2.63 28.58 16.97
C GLU A 316 2.94 28.75 15.47
N SER A 317 2.35 27.91 14.60
CA SER A 317 2.77 27.90 13.20
C SER A 317 1.94 28.78 12.28
N LYS A 318 0.63 28.94 12.53
CA LYS A 318 -0.32 29.61 11.60
C LYS A 318 -0.07 29.26 10.15
N ASP A 319 0.37 28.01 9.91
CA ASP A 319 0.92 27.56 8.65
C ASP A 319 -0.12 26.75 7.86
N ALA A 320 -1.19 27.43 7.48
CA ALA A 320 -2.26 26.82 6.70
C ALA A 320 -1.78 26.31 5.33
N LEU A 321 -0.70 26.85 4.78
CA LEU A 321 -0.15 26.38 3.50
C LEU A 321 0.34 24.93 3.56
N ALA A 322 0.87 24.52 4.72
CA ALA A 322 1.35 23.16 4.93
C ALA A 322 0.24 22.12 4.72
N THR A 323 -0.99 22.42 5.17
CA THR A 323 -2.15 21.54 5.02
C THR A 323 -2.63 21.40 3.56
N GLY A 324 -2.03 22.16 2.65
CA GLY A 324 -2.17 21.99 1.20
C GLY A 324 -1.90 20.58 0.72
N PHE A 325 -1.14 19.77 1.49
CA PHE A 325 -0.95 18.34 1.25
C PHE A 325 -2.25 17.58 0.91
N PHE A 326 -3.35 17.93 1.57
CA PHE A 326 -4.66 17.31 1.34
C PHE A 326 -5.51 18.02 0.27
N ALA A 327 -5.03 19.16 -0.24
CA ALA A 327 -5.79 20.00 -1.16
C ALA A 327 -5.28 19.94 -2.61
N VAL A 328 -4.02 19.55 -2.83
CA VAL A 328 -3.40 19.54 -4.16
C VAL A 328 -3.56 18.22 -4.93
N GLY A 329 -4.11 17.20 -4.29
CA GLY A 329 -4.42 15.91 -4.92
C GLY A 329 -5.79 15.88 -5.58
N PRO A 330 -6.16 14.75 -6.20
CA PRO A 330 -7.43 14.58 -6.89
C PRO A 330 -8.63 14.90 -5.99
N THR A 331 -9.62 15.61 -6.55
CA THR A 331 -10.91 15.80 -5.93
C THR A 331 -11.96 15.37 -6.93
N TYR A 332 -12.62 14.26 -6.65
CA TYR A 332 -13.66 13.73 -7.51
C TYR A 332 -14.96 14.47 -7.29
N LYS A 333 -15.61 14.84 -8.38
CA LYS A 333 -16.92 15.51 -8.37
C LYS A 333 -17.91 14.64 -9.11
N GLY A 334 -19.15 14.53 -8.63
CA GLY A 334 -20.24 13.94 -9.38
C GLY A 334 -20.51 14.76 -10.63
N ASP A 335 -21.04 14.12 -11.65
CA ASP A 335 -21.44 14.76 -12.92
C ASP A 335 -22.64 15.71 -12.79
N GLY A 336 -23.18 15.86 -11.58
CA GLY A 336 -24.33 16.70 -11.28
C GLY A 336 -25.68 16.02 -11.61
N GLY A 337 -25.66 14.75 -12.05
CA GLY A 337 -26.87 14.06 -12.50
C GLY A 337 -27.72 13.52 -11.35
N ASP A 338 -27.11 12.88 -10.36
CA ASP A 338 -27.86 12.28 -9.26
C ASP A 338 -27.07 12.22 -7.93
N ALA A 339 -27.78 11.82 -6.88
CA ALA A 339 -27.20 11.71 -5.53
C ALA A 339 -26.20 10.55 -5.42
N GLU A 340 -26.40 9.47 -6.17
CA GLU A 340 -25.53 8.28 -6.15
C GLU A 340 -24.17 8.62 -6.75
N ALA A 341 -24.12 9.23 -7.92
CA ALA A 341 -22.87 9.70 -8.55
C ALA A 341 -22.12 10.70 -7.65
N THR A 342 -22.84 11.61 -6.99
CA THR A 342 -22.25 12.57 -6.05
C THR A 342 -21.65 11.87 -4.83
N ASN A 343 -22.34 10.88 -4.26
CA ASN A 343 -21.85 10.11 -3.11
C ASN A 343 -20.66 9.22 -3.49
N ALA A 344 -20.70 8.60 -4.67
CA ALA A 344 -19.58 7.81 -5.20
C ALA A 344 -18.32 8.68 -5.35
N ALA A 345 -18.43 9.85 -5.97
CA ALA A 345 -17.31 10.79 -6.13
C ALA A 345 -16.75 11.26 -4.78
N LYS A 346 -17.62 11.52 -3.78
CA LYS A 346 -17.20 11.83 -2.43
C LYS A 346 -16.45 10.67 -1.78
N ALA A 347 -16.93 9.44 -1.95
CA ALA A 347 -16.28 8.24 -1.41
C ALA A 347 -14.91 8.02 -2.04
N GLU A 348 -14.75 8.26 -3.36
CA GLU A 348 -13.46 8.19 -4.04
C GLU A 348 -12.48 9.27 -3.50
N THR A 349 -12.94 10.50 -3.32
CA THR A 349 -12.13 11.57 -2.73
C THR A 349 -11.65 11.22 -1.32
N LEU A 350 -12.53 10.64 -0.50
CA LEU A 350 -12.16 10.20 0.86
C LEU A 350 -11.16 9.04 0.82
N SER A 351 -11.38 8.07 -0.06
CA SER A 351 -10.47 6.92 -0.24
C SER A 351 -9.07 7.37 -0.63
N ASP A 352 -8.97 8.30 -1.56
CA ASP A 352 -7.73 8.87 -1.99
C ASP A 352 -6.98 9.61 -0.86
N ARG A 353 -7.66 10.34 0.00
CA ARG A 353 -7.06 11.02 1.15
C ARG A 353 -6.57 10.04 2.22
N VAL A 354 -7.34 8.99 2.50
CA VAL A 354 -6.92 7.91 3.41
C VAL A 354 -5.68 7.21 2.88
N ASP A 355 -5.66 6.87 1.58
CA ASP A 355 -4.51 6.22 0.94
C ASP A 355 -3.26 7.09 1.00
N THR A 356 -3.39 8.36 0.62
CA THR A 356 -2.26 9.29 0.64
C THR A 356 -1.71 9.51 2.03
N PHE A 357 -2.59 9.73 3.02
CA PHE A 357 -2.19 9.89 4.40
C PHE A 357 -1.43 8.66 4.90
N SER A 358 -2.01 7.47 4.70
CA SER A 358 -1.42 6.25 5.21
C SER A 358 -0.09 5.90 4.53
N ARG A 359 0.04 6.11 3.23
CA ARG A 359 1.29 5.89 2.49
C ARG A 359 2.36 6.91 2.87
N ALA A 360 2.00 8.19 2.94
CA ALA A 360 2.95 9.27 3.18
C ALA A 360 3.52 9.26 4.61
N PHE A 361 2.67 9.05 5.61
CA PHE A 361 3.04 9.24 7.00
C PHE A 361 3.19 7.94 7.80
N LEU A 362 2.51 6.87 7.39
CA LEU A 362 2.55 5.59 8.09
C LEU A 362 3.28 4.49 7.31
N GLY A 363 3.52 4.67 6.00
CA GLY A 363 4.09 3.64 5.14
C GLY A 363 3.15 2.44 4.95
N LEU A 364 1.84 2.64 5.09
CA LEU A 364 0.79 1.61 5.04
C LEU A 364 -0.16 1.85 3.87
N THR A 365 -0.83 0.81 3.40
CA THR A 365 -1.80 0.86 2.29
C THR A 365 -3.24 0.75 2.79
N ALA A 366 -3.66 1.69 3.67
CA ALA A 366 -4.95 1.61 4.35
C ALA A 366 -6.17 1.58 3.40
N ALA A 367 -6.05 2.10 2.17
CA ALA A 367 -7.13 2.05 1.19
C ALA A 367 -7.58 0.62 0.83
N CYS A 368 -6.70 -0.38 0.96
CA CYS A 368 -7.06 -1.78 0.75
C CYS A 368 -8.13 -2.26 1.75
N ALA A 369 -8.20 -1.62 2.93
CA ALA A 369 -9.19 -1.94 3.96
C ALA A 369 -10.56 -1.27 3.75
N ARG A 370 -10.82 -0.66 2.59
CA ARG A 370 -12.12 -0.03 2.26
C ARG A 370 -13.28 -1.04 2.21
N CYS A 371 -13.03 -2.24 1.69
CA CYS A 371 -14.06 -3.25 1.43
C CYS A 371 -14.01 -4.42 2.41
N HIS A 372 -12.84 -4.75 2.95
CA HIS A 372 -12.61 -5.86 3.87
C HIS A 372 -11.36 -5.56 4.70
N ASP A 373 -11.09 -6.33 5.74
CA ASP A 373 -9.86 -6.19 6.52
C ASP A 373 -8.63 -6.36 5.60
N HIS A 374 -7.58 -5.58 5.85
CA HIS A 374 -6.39 -5.60 4.99
C HIS A 374 -5.74 -6.99 4.96
N LYS A 375 -5.32 -7.43 3.78
CA LYS A 375 -4.82 -8.80 3.60
C LYS A 375 -3.52 -9.10 4.33
N PHE A 376 -2.63 -8.11 4.44
CA PHE A 376 -1.26 -8.30 4.93
C PHE A 376 -0.92 -7.45 6.15
N ASP A 377 -1.55 -6.30 6.30
CA ASP A 377 -1.28 -5.36 7.39
C ASP A 377 -2.39 -5.40 8.45
N PRO A 378 -2.09 -5.11 9.72
CA PRO A 378 -3.08 -5.16 10.80
C PRO A 378 -4.01 -3.94 10.77
N ILE A 379 -4.69 -3.75 9.67
CA ILE A 379 -5.63 -2.66 9.40
C ILE A 379 -7.00 -3.26 9.13
N SER A 380 -7.94 -3.02 10.01
CA SER A 380 -9.32 -3.45 9.83
C SER A 380 -10.11 -2.48 8.95
N ILE A 381 -11.21 -2.95 8.39
CA ILE A 381 -12.21 -2.09 7.72
C ILE A 381 -12.67 -0.94 8.65
N LYS A 382 -12.74 -1.18 9.96
CA LYS A 382 -13.09 -0.15 10.95
C LYS A 382 -12.03 0.94 11.04
N ASP A 383 -10.74 0.59 10.96
CA ASP A 383 -9.64 1.56 10.96
C ASP A 383 -9.70 2.45 9.72
N TYR A 384 -10.01 1.86 8.55
CA TYR A 384 -10.23 2.64 7.33
C TYR A 384 -11.34 3.66 7.49
N TYR A 385 -12.53 3.26 7.98
CA TYR A 385 -13.65 4.18 8.14
C TYR A 385 -13.43 5.18 9.28
N ALA A 386 -12.65 4.85 10.29
CA ALA A 386 -12.24 5.81 11.32
C ALA A 386 -11.39 6.94 10.71
N LEU A 387 -10.39 6.62 9.88
CA LEU A 387 -9.59 7.60 9.13
C LEU A 387 -10.44 8.40 8.14
N ALA A 388 -11.28 7.73 7.37
CA ALA A 388 -12.19 8.37 6.42
C ALA A 388 -13.14 9.36 7.13
N GLY A 389 -13.59 9.04 8.34
CA GLY A 389 -14.41 9.92 9.18
C GLY A 389 -13.73 11.24 9.54
N ILE A 390 -12.41 11.22 9.79
CA ILE A 390 -11.62 12.44 10.04
C ILE A 390 -11.66 13.34 8.79
N PHE A 391 -11.35 12.80 7.62
CA PHE A 391 -11.36 13.55 6.38
C PHE A 391 -12.76 14.00 5.94
N ASN A 392 -13.79 13.20 6.22
CA ASN A 392 -15.18 13.58 5.95
C ASN A 392 -15.65 14.78 6.77
N ASN A 393 -15.05 15.01 7.94
CA ASN A 393 -15.34 16.15 8.82
C ASN A 393 -14.39 17.34 8.56
N SER A 394 -13.47 17.22 7.61
CA SER A 394 -12.54 18.28 7.21
C SER A 394 -13.01 18.92 5.91
N ARG A 395 -12.71 20.21 5.75
CA ARG A 395 -13.06 20.96 4.52
C ARG A 395 -11.83 21.61 3.92
N ILE A 396 -11.68 21.50 2.62
CA ILE A 396 -10.74 22.36 1.88
C ILE A 396 -11.32 23.75 1.87
N SER A 397 -10.54 24.72 2.32
CA SER A 397 -10.91 26.14 2.33
C SER A 397 -9.74 27.00 1.85
N THR A 398 -10.01 28.25 1.57
CA THR A 398 -8.98 29.24 1.27
C THR A 398 -8.49 29.85 2.58
N ALA A 399 -7.15 29.93 2.75
CA ALA A 399 -6.53 30.61 3.87
C ALA A 399 -5.87 31.90 3.39
N ASN A 400 -6.00 32.95 4.18
CA ASN A 400 -5.26 34.20 3.93
C ASN A 400 -3.81 34.03 4.37
N VAL A 401 -2.91 34.14 3.43
CA VAL A 401 -1.45 33.99 3.66
C VAL A 401 -0.70 35.30 3.69
N GLY A 402 -1.39 36.42 3.50
CA GLY A 402 -0.86 37.78 3.60
C GLY A 402 -0.88 38.32 5.04
N THR A 403 -0.13 39.39 5.28
CA THR A 403 -0.25 40.16 6.54
C THR A 403 -1.65 40.78 6.65
N PRO A 404 -2.12 41.14 7.85
CA PRO A 404 -3.39 41.83 8.03
C PRO A 404 -3.51 43.09 7.15
N GLU A 405 -2.41 43.83 6.95
CA GLU A 405 -2.34 45.04 6.13
C GLU A 405 -2.52 44.69 4.64
N GLN A 406 -1.83 43.62 4.15
CA GLN A 406 -1.97 43.15 2.77
C GLN A 406 -3.39 42.66 2.50
N PHE A 407 -4.00 41.94 3.47
CA PHE A 407 -5.38 41.47 3.34
C PHE A 407 -6.36 42.64 3.31
N LYS A 408 -6.18 43.66 4.15
CA LYS A 408 -7.00 44.88 4.14
C LYS A 408 -6.90 45.61 2.80
N ALA A 409 -5.68 45.82 2.29
CA ALA A 409 -5.45 46.47 1.00
C ALA A 409 -6.11 45.69 -0.16
N TYR A 410 -6.05 44.36 -0.14
CA TYR A 410 -6.72 43.49 -1.11
C TYR A 410 -8.24 43.65 -1.06
N THR A 411 -8.81 43.63 0.14
CA THR A 411 -10.27 43.76 0.34
C THR A 411 -10.79 45.13 -0.08
N GLU A 412 -10.03 46.20 0.22
CA GLU A 412 -10.34 47.57 -0.20
C GLU A 412 -10.27 47.70 -1.72
N ALA A 413 -9.26 47.10 -2.37
CA ALA A 413 -9.14 47.10 -3.83
C ALA A 413 -10.29 46.32 -4.50
N GLN A 414 -10.70 45.19 -3.95
CA GLN A 414 -11.84 44.43 -4.46
C GLN A 414 -13.17 45.18 -4.33
N ALA A 415 -13.37 45.92 -3.25
CA ALA A 415 -14.58 46.74 -3.05
C ALA A 415 -14.67 47.96 -3.99
N SER A 416 -13.57 48.33 -4.65
CA SER A 416 -13.50 49.43 -5.58
C SER A 416 -13.71 49.04 -7.05
N ILE A 417 -13.86 47.75 -7.35
CA ILE A 417 -14.18 47.18 -8.66
C ILE A 417 -15.67 46.89 -8.74
#